data_580902709ef5d732ba7ca1d6a4e22dff
#
_entry.id   580902709ef5d732ba7ca1d6a4e22dff
#
_cell.length_a   1.000
_cell.length_b   1.000
_cell.length_c   1.000
_cell.angle_alpha   90.00
_cell.angle_beta   90.00
_cell.angle_gamma   90.00
#
_symmetry.space_group_name_H-M   'P 1'
#
loop_
_entity.id
_entity.type
_entity.pdbx_description
1 polymer ?
#
loop_
_entity_poly.entity_id
_entity_poly.type
_entity_poly.pdbx_seq_one_letter_code
_entity_poly.pdbx_strand_id
1 'polypeptide(L)'
;MSGVEFSAVYHATGLDPKGSMEHASENNVTIVKPDTPFFKLMEKNGFPTRRARWCCRLLKEKYDSPVSLQGIRASESTARASRYKEPTVCRIYSKSERTEVFLPILDWSDMDVEDFIKSEGIKCHRHYYDENGNFHVERRVGCLCCVLQSTNKLKEEFKKHPHMVKSYIFFGKRWWNSHPNSNSRNKFRDVYDLFFHNVFCKDYNDYIYKTTGMFGRTDTKAFLEDYFKIDLP
;
A
#
# COMPACT_ATOMS: atom_id res chain seq x y z
N MET A 1 26.79 -7.24 -16.80
CA MET A 1 25.97 -5.99 -16.89
C MET A 1 25.57 -5.82 -18.34
N SER A 2 24.31 -5.47 -18.61
CA SER A 2 23.76 -5.41 -19.99
C SER A 2 24.31 -4.25 -20.85
N GLY A 3 25.01 -3.30 -20.26
CA GLY A 3 25.44 -2.09 -20.96
C GLY A 3 24.33 -1.13 -21.40
N VAL A 4 23.08 -1.40 -20.99
CA VAL A 4 21.92 -0.55 -21.32
C VAL A 4 21.82 0.58 -20.30
N GLU A 5 21.75 1.82 -20.78
CA GLU A 5 21.47 2.97 -19.92
C GLU A 5 20.05 2.93 -19.37
N PHE A 6 19.90 3.09 -18.06
CA PHE A 6 18.60 3.19 -17.39
C PHE A 6 18.65 4.20 -16.26
N SER A 7 17.49 4.72 -15.90
CA SER A 7 17.28 5.51 -14.68
C SER A 7 16.39 4.75 -13.72
N ALA A 8 16.78 4.70 -12.45
CA ALA A 8 15.97 4.12 -11.39
C ALA A 8 15.28 5.24 -10.60
N VAL A 9 13.96 5.10 -10.38
CA VAL A 9 13.15 6.11 -9.70
C VAL A 9 12.36 5.46 -8.56
N TYR A 10 12.43 6.07 -7.38
CA TYR A 10 11.66 5.72 -6.21
C TYR A 10 10.62 6.80 -5.92
N HIS A 11 9.35 6.48 -6.09
CA HIS A 11 8.25 7.38 -5.74
C HIS A 11 7.93 7.27 -4.26
N ALA A 12 8.42 8.21 -3.45
CA ALA A 12 8.12 8.30 -2.03
C ALA A 12 6.64 8.63 -1.82
N THR A 13 5.97 7.94 -0.91
CA THR A 13 4.53 8.10 -0.67
C THR A 13 4.21 8.89 0.60
N GLY A 14 5.21 9.04 1.48
CA GLY A 14 5.03 9.53 2.85
C GLY A 14 4.49 8.47 3.82
N LEU A 15 4.24 7.24 3.32
CA LEU A 15 3.89 6.06 4.10
C LEU A 15 4.96 4.98 3.96
N ASP A 16 6.15 5.36 3.59
CA ASP A 16 7.23 4.43 3.33
C ASP A 16 7.81 3.88 4.64
N PRO A 17 8.18 2.59 4.68
CA PRO A 17 8.89 2.03 5.84
C PRO A 17 10.20 2.76 6.10
N LYS A 18 10.59 2.82 7.37
CA LYS A 18 11.85 3.43 7.77
C LYS A 18 13.04 2.78 7.05
N GLY A 19 13.91 3.59 6.47
CA GLY A 19 15.09 3.14 5.73
C GLY A 19 14.87 3.02 4.22
N SER A 20 13.63 3.20 3.71
CA SER A 20 13.36 3.05 2.28
C SER A 20 14.00 4.14 1.42
N MET A 21 13.97 5.39 1.88
CA MET A 21 14.60 6.50 1.15
C MET A 21 16.13 6.46 1.26
N GLU A 22 16.64 6.09 2.42
CA GLU A 22 18.07 5.87 2.65
C GLU A 22 18.60 4.79 1.71
N HIS A 23 17.91 3.64 1.68
CA HIS A 23 18.28 2.53 0.79
C HIS A 23 18.22 2.93 -0.69
N ALA A 24 17.21 3.69 -1.11
CA ALA A 24 17.13 4.22 -2.48
C ALA A 24 18.33 5.15 -2.79
N SER A 25 18.66 6.04 -1.87
CA SER A 25 19.81 6.96 -2.02
C SER A 25 21.15 6.23 -2.09
N GLU A 26 21.37 5.22 -1.24
CA GLU A 26 22.58 4.38 -1.22
C GLU A 26 22.79 3.63 -2.54
N ASN A 27 21.70 3.35 -3.27
CA ASN A 27 21.72 2.65 -4.55
C ASN A 27 21.61 3.62 -5.77
N ASN A 28 21.87 4.90 -5.58
CA ASN A 28 21.79 5.92 -6.64
C ASN A 28 20.42 5.99 -7.34
N VAL A 29 19.34 5.70 -6.63
CA VAL A 29 17.98 5.78 -7.14
C VAL A 29 17.44 7.18 -6.94
N THR A 30 16.90 7.79 -7.98
CA THR A 30 16.29 9.13 -7.92
C THR A 30 15.02 9.09 -7.07
N ILE A 31 14.96 9.90 -6.00
CA ILE A 31 13.81 9.96 -5.11
C ILE A 31 12.88 11.08 -5.56
N VAL A 32 11.67 10.73 -5.97
CA VAL A 32 10.60 11.66 -6.31
C VAL A 32 9.61 11.75 -5.16
N LYS A 33 9.49 12.93 -4.55
CA LYS A 33 8.52 13.22 -3.51
C LYS A 33 7.22 13.73 -4.12
N PRO A 34 6.04 13.39 -3.57
CA PRO A 34 4.79 13.91 -4.08
C PRO A 34 4.61 15.39 -3.71
N ASP A 35 4.05 16.18 -4.62
CA ASP A 35 3.70 17.60 -4.38
C ASP A 35 2.68 17.75 -3.25
N THR A 36 1.77 16.80 -3.14
CA THR A 36 0.75 16.76 -2.09
C THR A 36 0.91 15.51 -1.25
N PRO A 37 1.16 15.64 0.07
CA PRO A 37 1.32 14.50 0.97
C PRO A 37 0.07 13.61 1.02
N PHE A 38 0.26 12.31 1.31
CA PHE A 38 -0.80 11.30 1.38
C PHE A 38 -2.02 11.74 2.20
N PHE A 39 -1.82 12.25 3.39
CA PHE A 39 -2.94 12.64 4.26
C PHE A 39 -3.70 13.86 3.75
N LYS A 40 -3.04 14.79 3.05
CA LYS A 40 -3.71 15.88 2.35
C LYS A 40 -4.53 15.41 1.14
N LEU A 41 -4.04 14.41 0.44
CA LEU A 41 -4.84 13.75 -0.62
C LEU A 41 -6.03 13.00 -0.04
N MET A 42 -5.90 12.43 1.16
CA MET A 42 -6.98 11.75 1.86
C MET A 42 -8.12 12.71 2.26
N GLU A 43 -7.83 13.96 2.60
CA GLU A 43 -8.84 15.00 2.83
C GLU A 43 -9.74 15.25 1.60
N LYS A 44 -9.22 15.02 0.40
CA LYS A 44 -9.97 15.18 -0.87
C LYS A 44 -10.65 13.89 -1.32
N ASN A 45 -9.96 12.75 -1.19
CA ASN A 45 -10.37 11.49 -1.81
C ASN A 45 -11.01 10.50 -0.82
N GLY A 46 -10.97 10.79 0.48
CA GLY A 46 -11.40 9.87 1.54
C GLY A 46 -10.41 8.73 1.78
N PHE A 47 -10.86 7.74 2.52
CA PHE A 47 -10.05 6.57 2.82
C PHE A 47 -9.73 5.79 1.53
N PRO A 48 -8.46 5.40 1.30
CA PRO A 48 -8.15 4.49 0.22
C PRO A 48 -8.79 3.13 0.50
N THR A 49 -9.24 2.46 -0.56
CA THR A 49 -9.82 1.12 -0.48
C THR A 49 -9.20 0.23 -1.55
N ARG A 50 -9.45 -1.10 -1.48
CA ARG A 50 -8.99 -2.02 -2.53
C ARG A 50 -9.52 -1.67 -3.92
N ARG A 51 -10.72 -1.09 -4.00
CA ARG A 51 -11.34 -0.66 -5.27
C ARG A 51 -10.91 0.76 -5.66
N ALA A 52 -10.91 1.69 -4.70
CA ALA A 52 -10.50 3.08 -4.92
C ALA A 52 -9.04 3.29 -4.45
N ARG A 53 -8.08 2.81 -5.25
CA ARG A 53 -6.63 2.91 -5.02
C ARG A 53 -6.05 4.24 -5.49
N TRP A 54 -6.72 5.34 -5.17
CA TRP A 54 -6.26 6.66 -5.58
C TRP A 54 -4.82 6.95 -5.15
N CYS A 55 -4.40 6.42 -3.99
CA CYS A 55 -3.04 6.60 -3.47
C CYS A 55 -1.98 5.98 -4.40
N CYS A 56 -2.20 4.77 -4.93
CA CYS A 56 -1.28 4.18 -5.90
C CYS A 56 -1.21 5.03 -7.18
N ARG A 57 -2.37 5.40 -7.72
CA ARG A 57 -2.46 6.19 -8.95
C ARG A 57 -1.80 7.56 -8.84
N LEU A 58 -1.99 8.26 -7.71
CA LEU A 58 -1.50 9.63 -7.53
C LEU A 58 -0.04 9.69 -7.03
N LEU A 59 0.41 8.65 -6.31
CA LEU A 59 1.71 8.69 -5.64
C LEU A 59 2.75 7.73 -6.23
N LYS A 60 2.34 6.64 -6.88
CA LYS A 60 3.27 5.60 -7.38
C LYS A 60 3.19 5.34 -8.87
N GLU A 61 2.00 5.43 -9.45
CA GLU A 61 1.77 5.05 -10.85
C GLU A 61 1.91 6.26 -11.78
N LYS A 62 2.99 7.05 -11.58
CA LYS A 62 3.40 8.10 -12.51
C LYS A 62 4.61 7.59 -13.29
N TYR A 63 4.48 7.48 -14.58
CA TYR A 63 5.55 7.03 -15.46
C TYR A 63 5.83 8.11 -16.48
N ASP A 64 7.01 8.69 -16.36
CA ASP A 64 7.46 9.76 -17.26
C ASP A 64 8.32 9.19 -18.41
N SER A 65 8.33 7.87 -18.58
CA SER A 65 9.09 7.17 -19.61
C SER A 65 8.21 6.34 -20.52
N PRO A 66 8.47 6.30 -21.84
CA PRO A 66 7.75 5.43 -22.76
C PRO A 66 8.00 3.93 -22.48
N VAL A 67 9.12 3.59 -21.84
CA VAL A 67 9.48 2.22 -21.45
C VAL A 67 9.75 2.17 -19.95
N SER A 68 9.20 1.17 -19.28
CA SER A 68 9.37 0.93 -17.84
C SER A 68 9.76 -0.52 -17.57
N LEU A 69 10.79 -0.72 -16.73
CA LEU A 69 11.16 -2.03 -16.19
C LEU A 69 10.48 -2.26 -14.84
N GLN A 70 9.84 -3.40 -14.64
CA GLN A 70 9.19 -3.74 -13.38
C GLN A 70 9.53 -5.16 -12.94
N GLY A 71 9.94 -5.32 -11.69
CA GLY A 71 10.23 -6.61 -11.05
C GLY A 71 8.94 -7.36 -10.63
N ILE A 72 8.01 -7.58 -11.56
CA ILE A 72 6.79 -8.35 -11.32
C ILE A 72 7.08 -9.81 -11.64
N ARG A 73 6.68 -10.71 -10.74
CA ARG A 73 6.79 -12.17 -10.92
C ARG A 73 5.41 -12.82 -10.92
N ALA A 74 5.21 -13.82 -11.79
CA ALA A 74 3.97 -14.60 -11.83
C ALA A 74 3.78 -15.40 -10.53
N SER A 75 4.88 -15.92 -9.96
CA SER A 75 4.90 -16.69 -8.70
C SER A 75 4.34 -15.94 -7.47
N GLU A 76 4.31 -14.61 -7.47
CA GLU A 76 3.88 -13.83 -6.31
C GLU A 76 2.38 -13.94 -6.00
N SER A 77 1.53 -14.25 -6.96
CA SER A 77 0.10 -14.49 -6.75
C SER A 77 -0.60 -15.04 -7.99
N THR A 78 -1.66 -15.82 -7.78
CA THR A 78 -2.54 -16.32 -8.85
C THR A 78 -3.10 -15.20 -9.74
N ALA A 79 -3.41 -14.04 -9.17
CA ALA A 79 -3.88 -12.87 -9.91
C ALA A 79 -2.80 -12.31 -10.85
N ARG A 80 -1.51 -12.34 -10.44
CA ARG A 80 -0.40 -11.93 -11.31
C ARG A 80 -0.14 -12.96 -12.40
N ALA A 81 -0.09 -14.24 -12.05
CA ALA A 81 0.05 -15.35 -13.00
C ALA A 81 -1.06 -15.35 -14.05
N SER A 82 -2.29 -15.02 -13.67
CA SER A 82 -3.41 -14.89 -14.61
C SER A 82 -3.32 -13.65 -15.50
N ARG A 83 -2.85 -12.53 -14.95
CA ARG A 83 -2.82 -11.23 -15.64
C ARG A 83 -1.64 -11.07 -16.61
N TYR A 84 -0.48 -11.55 -16.22
CA TYR A 84 0.77 -11.39 -16.98
C TYR A 84 1.18 -12.72 -17.58
N LYS A 85 1.04 -12.85 -18.89
CA LYS A 85 1.39 -14.06 -19.65
C LYS A 85 2.64 -13.85 -20.49
N GLU A 86 2.94 -12.59 -20.80
CA GLU A 86 4.06 -12.21 -21.63
C GLU A 86 4.97 -11.23 -20.86
N PRO A 87 6.28 -11.25 -21.13
CA PRO A 87 7.23 -10.37 -20.46
C PRO A 87 7.09 -8.90 -20.82
N THR A 88 6.33 -8.59 -21.87
CA THR A 88 6.08 -7.22 -22.32
C THR A 88 4.59 -6.91 -22.29
N VAL A 89 4.20 -5.83 -21.64
CA VAL A 89 2.81 -5.41 -21.48
C VAL A 89 2.68 -3.92 -21.77
N CYS A 90 1.76 -3.54 -22.65
CA CYS A 90 1.41 -2.14 -22.86
C CYS A 90 0.42 -1.69 -21.80
N ARG A 91 0.72 -0.63 -21.05
CA ARG A 91 -0.19 0.02 -20.11
C ARG A 91 -0.65 1.37 -20.66
N ILE A 92 -1.95 1.61 -20.59
CA ILE A 92 -2.58 2.85 -21.01
C ILE A 92 -3.07 3.56 -19.75
N TYR A 93 -2.50 4.73 -19.44
CA TYR A 93 -2.86 5.53 -18.28
C TYR A 93 -3.85 6.64 -18.63
N SER A 94 -3.76 7.16 -19.86
CA SER A 94 -4.71 8.10 -20.44
C SER A 94 -4.81 7.87 -21.96
N LYS A 95 -5.65 8.64 -22.65
CA LYS A 95 -5.74 8.56 -24.12
C LYS A 95 -4.42 8.85 -24.85
N SER A 96 -3.53 9.62 -24.20
CA SER A 96 -2.24 10.05 -24.76
C SER A 96 -1.02 9.37 -24.11
N GLU A 97 -1.20 8.74 -22.95
CA GLU A 97 -0.08 8.18 -22.17
C GLU A 97 -0.08 6.66 -22.27
N ARG A 98 0.84 6.15 -23.06
CA ARG A 98 1.11 4.72 -23.20
C ARG A 98 2.53 4.44 -22.73
N THR A 99 2.69 3.46 -21.85
CA THR A 99 3.99 2.98 -21.40
C THR A 99 4.13 1.51 -21.71
N GLU A 100 5.19 1.14 -22.39
CA GLU A 100 5.58 -0.25 -22.54
C GLU A 100 6.25 -0.72 -21.25
N VAL A 101 5.72 -1.76 -20.66
CA VAL A 101 6.24 -2.31 -19.39
C VAL A 101 6.91 -3.64 -19.69
N PHE A 102 8.20 -3.71 -19.44
CA PHE A 102 8.98 -4.93 -19.55
C PHE A 102 9.16 -5.58 -18.18
N LEU A 103 8.91 -6.89 -18.10
CA LEU A 103 8.92 -7.71 -16.89
C LEU A 103 10.05 -8.76 -16.97
N PRO A 104 11.30 -8.36 -16.75
CA PRO A 104 12.46 -9.23 -17.02
C PRO A 104 12.53 -10.47 -16.16
N ILE A 105 11.86 -10.48 -15.02
CA ILE A 105 11.86 -11.59 -14.05
C ILE A 105 10.48 -12.22 -13.88
N LEU A 106 9.60 -12.12 -14.90
CA LEU A 106 8.21 -12.59 -14.81
C LEU A 106 8.09 -14.05 -14.38
N ASP A 107 8.96 -14.90 -14.91
CA ASP A 107 8.94 -16.35 -14.68
C ASP A 107 9.82 -16.81 -13.50
N TRP A 108 10.46 -15.88 -12.80
CA TRP A 108 11.33 -16.22 -11.67
C TRP A 108 10.52 -16.73 -10.48
N SER A 109 10.99 -17.81 -9.87
CA SER A 109 10.55 -18.31 -8.57
C SER A 109 11.16 -17.50 -7.42
N ASP A 110 10.74 -17.78 -6.20
CA ASP A 110 11.35 -17.20 -5.00
C ASP A 110 12.81 -17.66 -4.86
N MET A 111 13.12 -18.92 -5.22
CA MET A 111 14.48 -19.45 -5.21
C MET A 111 15.39 -18.74 -6.21
N ASP A 112 14.92 -18.49 -7.44
CA ASP A 112 15.72 -17.77 -8.44
C ASP A 112 16.11 -16.37 -7.96
N VAL A 113 15.19 -15.68 -7.25
CA VAL A 113 15.48 -14.36 -6.64
C VAL A 113 16.53 -14.49 -5.54
N GLU A 114 16.39 -15.47 -4.64
CA GLU A 114 17.35 -15.67 -3.55
C GLU A 114 18.73 -16.00 -4.06
N ASP A 115 18.83 -16.92 -5.02
CA ASP A 115 20.09 -17.36 -5.61
C ASP A 115 20.77 -16.20 -6.35
N PHE A 116 19.99 -15.40 -7.10
CA PHE A 116 20.53 -14.22 -7.77
C PHE A 116 21.06 -13.18 -6.78
N ILE A 117 20.31 -12.87 -5.72
CA ILE A 117 20.72 -11.92 -4.69
C ILE A 117 22.01 -12.39 -4.00
N LYS A 118 22.12 -13.68 -3.70
CA LYS A 118 23.31 -14.29 -3.09
C LYS A 118 24.51 -14.27 -4.03
N SER A 119 24.33 -14.68 -5.29
CA SER A 119 25.43 -14.77 -6.28
C SER A 119 26.00 -13.39 -6.61
N GLU A 120 25.15 -12.35 -6.70
CA GLU A 120 25.56 -10.99 -7.00
C GLU A 120 25.94 -10.16 -5.75
N GLY A 121 25.81 -10.73 -4.56
CA GLY A 121 26.09 -10.04 -3.30
C GLY A 121 25.25 -8.79 -3.07
N ILE A 122 23.99 -8.80 -3.53
CA ILE A 122 23.10 -7.63 -3.47
C ILE A 122 22.63 -7.41 -2.04
N LYS A 123 22.89 -6.20 -1.49
CA LYS A 123 22.35 -5.78 -0.22
C LYS A 123 20.93 -5.25 -0.40
N CYS A 124 19.94 -6.02 0.01
CA CYS A 124 18.55 -5.63 -0.02
C CYS A 124 18.16 -4.70 1.13
N HIS A 125 16.96 -4.09 1.01
CA HIS A 125 16.40 -3.28 2.10
C HIS A 125 16.27 -4.13 3.37
N ARG A 126 16.59 -3.53 4.53
CA ARG A 126 16.63 -4.21 5.85
C ARG A 126 15.35 -4.97 6.22
N HIS A 127 14.20 -4.59 5.66
CA HIS A 127 12.92 -5.26 5.91
C HIS A 127 12.90 -6.71 5.42
N TYR A 128 13.76 -7.06 4.45
CA TYR A 128 13.90 -8.42 3.95
C TYR A 128 14.71 -9.34 4.89
N TYR A 129 15.35 -8.80 5.91
CA TYR A 129 16.15 -9.58 6.85
C TYR A 129 15.44 -9.74 8.19
N ASP A 130 15.61 -10.90 8.83
CA ASP A 130 15.19 -11.12 10.21
C ASP A 130 16.24 -10.58 11.21
N GLU A 131 15.97 -10.78 12.50
CA GLU A 131 16.88 -10.38 13.58
C GLU A 131 18.23 -11.11 13.56
N ASN A 132 18.27 -12.30 12.93
CA ASN A 132 19.47 -13.11 12.76
C ASN A 132 20.22 -12.79 11.46
N GLY A 133 19.69 -11.89 10.63
CA GLY A 133 20.27 -11.51 9.34
C GLY A 133 19.92 -12.46 8.18
N ASN A 134 18.97 -13.37 8.35
CA ASN A 134 18.53 -14.23 7.26
C ASN A 134 17.63 -13.44 6.30
N PHE A 135 17.83 -13.64 5.00
CA PHE A 135 17.03 -13.05 3.94
C PHE A 135 15.70 -13.80 3.76
N HIS A 136 14.63 -13.05 3.58
CA HIS A 136 13.26 -13.55 3.42
C HIS A 136 12.60 -12.92 2.18
N VAL A 137 12.59 -13.61 1.07
CA VAL A 137 12.03 -13.13 -0.21
C VAL A 137 10.53 -12.85 -0.14
N GLU A 138 9.80 -13.58 0.72
CA GLU A 138 8.36 -13.40 0.93
C GLU A 138 8.01 -12.11 1.67
N ARG A 139 8.97 -11.46 2.33
CA ARG A 139 8.77 -10.16 2.97
C ARG A 139 8.69 -9.07 1.90
N ARG A 140 7.58 -8.35 1.88
CA ARG A 140 7.38 -7.28 0.90
C ARG A 140 7.61 -5.91 1.54
N VAL A 141 8.44 -5.11 0.91
CA VAL A 141 8.52 -3.68 1.21
C VAL A 141 7.38 -2.96 0.50
N GLY A 142 6.52 -2.31 1.26
CA GLY A 142 5.36 -1.57 0.75
C GLY A 142 4.99 -0.42 1.66
N CYS A 143 3.98 0.36 1.30
CA CYS A 143 3.48 1.42 2.17
C CYS A 143 2.99 0.85 3.50
N LEU A 144 3.28 1.55 4.60
CA LEU A 144 2.74 1.24 5.92
C LEU A 144 1.20 1.30 5.89
N CYS A 145 0.55 0.39 6.59
CA CYS A 145 -0.90 0.31 6.69
C CYS A 145 -1.62 0.29 5.32
N CYS A 146 -1.01 -0.39 4.34
CA CYS A 146 -1.56 -0.46 2.99
C CYS A 146 -2.84 -1.31 2.94
N VAL A 147 -3.92 -0.75 2.39
CA VAL A 147 -5.22 -1.42 2.26
C VAL A 147 -5.22 -2.65 1.33
N LEU A 148 -4.13 -2.87 0.58
CA LEU A 148 -3.97 -4.06 -0.25
C LEU A 148 -3.46 -5.28 0.54
N GLN A 149 -3.00 -5.08 1.77
CA GLN A 149 -2.58 -6.17 2.64
C GLN A 149 -3.78 -7.04 3.07
N SER A 150 -3.52 -8.23 3.58
CA SER A 150 -4.56 -9.03 4.23
C SER A 150 -5.10 -8.29 5.47
N THR A 151 -6.33 -8.56 5.85
CA THR A 151 -6.97 -7.91 7.01
C THR A 151 -6.15 -8.11 8.29
N ASN A 152 -5.61 -9.31 8.52
CA ASN A 152 -4.82 -9.58 9.71
C ASN A 152 -3.50 -8.79 9.71
N LYS A 153 -2.78 -8.78 8.58
CA LYS A 153 -1.55 -8.00 8.46
C LYS A 153 -1.80 -6.50 8.64
N LEU A 154 -2.90 -5.99 8.09
CA LEU A 154 -3.28 -4.58 8.22
C LEU A 154 -3.55 -4.18 9.68
N LYS A 155 -4.27 -5.02 10.43
CA LYS A 155 -4.54 -4.82 11.87
C LYS A 155 -3.23 -4.79 12.67
N GLU A 156 -2.35 -5.76 12.43
CA GLU A 156 -1.05 -5.82 13.11
C GLU A 156 -0.15 -4.63 12.78
N GLU A 157 -0.17 -4.15 11.54
CA GLU A 157 0.57 -2.93 11.19
C GLU A 157 0.02 -1.69 11.90
N PHE A 158 -1.30 -1.53 11.96
CA PHE A 158 -1.89 -0.42 12.73
C PHE A 158 -1.58 -0.51 14.22
N LYS A 159 -1.50 -1.72 14.81
CA LYS A 159 -1.03 -1.90 16.19
C LYS A 159 0.43 -1.46 16.38
N LYS A 160 1.29 -1.81 15.43
CA LYS A 160 2.72 -1.40 15.45
C LYS A 160 2.91 0.10 15.23
N HIS A 161 1.95 0.74 14.56
CA HIS A 161 1.99 2.14 14.17
C HIS A 161 0.74 2.90 14.63
N PRO A 162 0.46 3.01 15.95
CA PRO A 162 -0.78 3.60 16.45
C PRO A 162 -0.96 5.07 16.07
N HIS A 163 0.14 5.81 15.84
CA HIS A 163 0.10 7.18 15.31
C HIS A 163 -0.57 7.24 13.91
N MET A 164 -0.47 6.17 13.12
CA MET A 164 -1.16 6.08 11.83
C MET A 164 -2.67 6.04 12.01
N VAL A 165 -3.18 5.31 13.02
CA VAL A 165 -4.62 5.28 13.33
C VAL A 165 -5.12 6.69 13.64
N LYS A 166 -4.39 7.43 14.50
CA LYS A 166 -4.72 8.84 14.83
C LYS A 166 -4.76 9.70 13.57
N SER A 167 -3.75 9.58 12.71
CA SER A 167 -3.68 10.34 11.46
C SER A 167 -4.83 9.99 10.51
N TYR A 168 -5.13 8.70 10.33
CA TYR A 168 -6.25 8.26 9.50
C TYR A 168 -7.59 8.81 10.01
N ILE A 169 -7.84 8.73 11.32
CA ILE A 169 -9.08 9.27 11.90
C ILE A 169 -9.12 10.80 11.78
N PHE A 170 -8.03 11.51 12.10
CA PHE A 170 -7.97 12.96 12.02
C PHE A 170 -8.30 13.50 10.61
N PHE A 171 -7.57 12.99 9.60
CA PHE A 171 -7.77 13.41 8.20
C PHE A 171 -9.07 12.85 7.61
N GLY A 172 -9.49 11.67 8.07
CA GLY A 172 -10.78 11.07 7.74
C GLY A 172 -11.95 11.91 8.22
N LYS A 173 -11.88 12.50 9.43
CA LYS A 173 -12.89 13.44 9.94
C LYS A 173 -13.00 14.68 9.06
N ARG A 174 -11.88 15.24 8.61
CA ARG A 174 -11.87 16.40 7.72
C ARG A 174 -12.56 16.10 6.40
N TRP A 175 -12.23 14.95 5.79
CA TRP A 175 -12.93 14.48 4.60
C TRP A 175 -14.43 14.25 4.88
N TRP A 176 -14.76 13.59 5.96
CA TRP A 176 -16.13 13.30 6.35
C TRP A 176 -16.98 14.57 6.48
N ASN A 177 -16.45 15.59 7.12
CA ASN A 177 -17.15 16.86 7.33
C ASN A 177 -17.30 17.67 6.04
N SER A 178 -16.33 17.60 5.13
CA SER A 178 -16.37 18.31 3.85
C SER A 178 -17.16 17.59 2.75
N HIS A 179 -17.60 16.34 2.97
CA HIS A 179 -18.34 15.53 1.99
C HIS A 179 -19.65 14.99 2.56
N PRO A 180 -20.63 15.87 2.91
CA PRO A 180 -21.88 15.45 3.56
C PRO A 180 -22.74 14.53 2.70
N ASN A 181 -22.64 14.61 1.37
CA ASN A 181 -23.41 13.82 0.42
C ASN A 181 -22.68 12.58 -0.09
N SER A 182 -21.59 12.15 0.56
CA SER A 182 -20.87 10.96 0.13
C SER A 182 -21.65 9.67 0.40
N ASN A 183 -21.50 8.67 -0.46
CA ASN A 183 -22.10 7.35 -0.26
C ASN A 183 -21.70 6.69 1.08
N SER A 184 -20.57 7.07 1.65
CA SER A 184 -20.13 6.59 2.95
C SER A 184 -21.02 7.10 4.09
N ARG A 185 -21.54 8.32 3.98
CA ARG A 185 -22.50 8.89 4.94
C ARG A 185 -23.80 8.11 5.04
N ASN A 186 -24.22 7.49 3.94
CA ASN A 186 -25.44 6.69 3.90
C ASN A 186 -25.26 5.31 4.54
N LYS A 187 -24.00 4.84 4.67
CA LYS A 187 -23.68 3.49 5.16
C LYS A 187 -23.15 3.46 6.59
N PHE A 188 -22.43 4.49 6.99
CA PHE A 188 -21.72 4.55 8.26
C PHE A 188 -22.21 5.73 9.09
N ARG A 189 -22.22 5.58 10.41
CA ARG A 189 -22.66 6.64 11.34
C ARG A 189 -21.65 7.79 11.39
N ASP A 190 -20.39 7.44 11.36
CA ASP A 190 -19.28 8.36 11.51
C ASP A 190 -17.98 7.81 10.87
N VAL A 191 -16.91 8.55 11.06
CA VAL A 191 -15.59 8.18 10.53
C VAL A 191 -15.00 6.97 11.22
N TYR A 192 -15.34 6.70 12.47
CA TYR A 192 -14.83 5.56 13.21
C TYR A 192 -15.42 4.26 12.66
N ASP A 193 -16.73 4.26 12.36
CA ASP A 193 -17.40 3.15 11.69
C ASP A 193 -16.80 2.88 10.31
N LEU A 194 -16.51 3.93 9.54
CA LEU A 194 -15.89 3.81 8.23
C LEU A 194 -14.46 3.25 8.33
N PHE A 195 -13.67 3.71 9.30
CA PHE A 195 -12.33 3.17 9.56
C PHE A 195 -12.39 1.71 9.99
N PHE A 196 -13.29 1.38 10.93
CA PHE A 196 -13.49 0.01 11.40
C PHE A 196 -13.81 -0.93 10.24
N HIS A 197 -14.76 -0.55 9.38
CA HIS A 197 -15.10 -1.33 8.21
C HIS A 197 -13.88 -1.58 7.30
N ASN A 198 -13.09 -0.56 7.01
CA ASN A 198 -11.93 -0.69 6.13
C ASN A 198 -10.82 -1.57 6.69
N VAL A 199 -10.67 -1.64 8.01
CA VAL A 199 -9.59 -2.38 8.68
C VAL A 199 -10.02 -3.77 9.15
N PHE A 200 -11.25 -3.91 9.65
CA PHE A 200 -11.74 -5.12 10.31
C PHE A 200 -12.71 -5.93 9.45
N CYS A 201 -13.49 -5.26 8.59
CA CYS A 201 -14.54 -5.89 7.79
C CYS A 201 -14.30 -5.66 6.31
N LYS A 202 -14.47 -6.72 5.50
CA LYS A 202 -14.30 -6.62 4.04
C LYS A 202 -15.60 -6.38 3.29
N ASP A 203 -16.72 -6.71 3.88
CA ASP A 203 -18.04 -6.48 3.32
C ASP A 203 -18.98 -5.81 4.33
N TYR A 204 -20.11 -5.32 3.82
CA TYR A 204 -21.06 -4.56 4.63
C TYR A 204 -21.81 -5.43 5.63
N ASN A 205 -22.12 -6.67 5.26
CA ASN A 205 -22.84 -7.60 6.14
C ASN A 205 -21.97 -7.99 7.32
N ASP A 206 -20.69 -8.30 7.08
CA ASP A 206 -19.72 -8.59 8.14
C ASP A 206 -19.55 -7.37 9.09
N TYR A 207 -19.54 -6.16 8.54
CA TYR A 207 -19.51 -4.94 9.32
C TYR A 207 -20.76 -4.80 10.21
N ILE A 208 -21.96 -4.95 9.65
CA ILE A 208 -23.22 -4.85 10.40
C ILE A 208 -23.26 -5.86 11.54
N TYR A 209 -22.92 -7.11 11.27
CA TYR A 209 -22.88 -8.17 12.29
C TYR A 209 -21.94 -7.82 13.44
N LYS A 210 -20.74 -7.35 13.14
CA LYS A 210 -19.72 -7.03 14.16
C LYS A 210 -19.98 -5.75 14.93
N THR A 211 -20.75 -4.82 14.39
CA THR A 211 -21.04 -3.54 15.04
C THR A 211 -22.42 -3.49 15.72
N THR A 212 -23.23 -4.52 15.54
CA THR A 212 -24.55 -4.62 16.18
C THR A 212 -24.51 -5.68 17.28
N GLY A 213 -24.56 -5.25 18.53
CA GLY A 213 -24.65 -6.13 19.69
C GLY A 213 -26.09 -6.35 20.16
N MET A 214 -26.28 -7.21 21.17
CA MET A 214 -27.58 -7.52 21.78
C MET A 214 -28.29 -6.27 22.36
N PHE A 215 -27.51 -5.28 22.80
CA PHE A 215 -28.00 -4.03 23.42
C PHE A 215 -27.89 -2.82 22.51
N GLY A 216 -27.79 -3.01 21.22
CA GLY A 216 -27.63 -1.94 20.23
C GLY A 216 -26.25 -1.93 19.57
N ARG A 217 -25.98 -0.89 18.79
CA ARG A 217 -24.70 -0.76 18.08
C ARG A 217 -23.54 -0.49 19.05
N THR A 218 -22.45 -1.18 18.81
CA THR A 218 -21.19 -0.97 19.54
C THR A 218 -20.69 0.48 19.41
N ASP A 219 -20.15 1.05 20.48
CA ASP A 219 -19.36 2.27 20.39
C ASP A 219 -18.04 1.97 19.70
N THR A 220 -18.00 2.28 18.41
CA THR A 220 -16.85 1.95 17.56
C THR A 220 -15.62 2.76 17.94
N LYS A 221 -15.78 3.99 18.42
CA LYS A 221 -14.65 4.79 18.90
C LYS A 221 -14.01 4.12 20.09
N ALA A 222 -14.80 3.80 21.13
CA ALA A 222 -14.30 3.14 22.34
C ALA A 222 -13.63 1.78 22.02
N PHE A 223 -14.23 1.00 21.12
CA PHE A 223 -13.61 -0.25 20.66
C PHE A 223 -12.23 -0.02 20.00
N LEU A 224 -12.09 0.97 19.13
CA LEU A 224 -10.82 1.26 18.46
C LEU A 224 -9.77 1.77 19.43
N GLU A 225 -10.17 2.62 20.39
CA GLU A 225 -9.28 3.13 21.44
C GLU A 225 -8.74 2.00 22.30
N ASP A 226 -9.61 1.08 22.73
CA ASP A 226 -9.18 -0.10 23.50
C ASP A 226 -8.31 -1.06 22.66
N TYR A 227 -8.70 -1.34 21.41
CA TYR A 227 -7.97 -2.27 20.56
C TYR A 227 -6.56 -1.79 20.22
N PHE A 228 -6.40 -0.50 19.94
CA PHE A 228 -5.10 0.09 19.58
C PHE A 228 -4.36 0.71 20.78
N LYS A 229 -4.98 0.74 21.97
CA LYS A 229 -4.44 1.34 23.21
C LYS A 229 -4.02 2.80 23.02
N ILE A 230 -4.92 3.60 22.44
CA ILE A 230 -4.70 5.02 22.13
C ILE A 230 -5.99 5.83 22.32
N ASP A 231 -5.85 7.13 22.59
CA ASP A 231 -6.96 8.08 22.50
C ASP A 231 -7.11 8.58 21.07
N LEU A 232 -8.33 8.56 20.54
CA LEU A 232 -8.66 9.00 19.21
C LEU A 232 -9.29 10.40 19.21
N PRO A 233 -8.92 11.24 18.24
CA PRO A 233 -9.45 12.59 18.12
C PRO A 233 -10.93 12.61 17.84
#